data_414ee04b550a81547bda06c43c040b60
#
_entry.id   414ee04b550a81547bda06c43c040b60
#
_cell.length_a   1.000
_cell.length_b   1.000
_cell.length_c   1.000
_cell.angle_alpha   90.00
_cell.angle_beta   90.00
_cell.angle_gamma   90.00
#
_symmetry.space_group_name_H-M   'P 1'
#
loop_
_entity.id
_entity.type
_entity.pdbx_description
1 polymer ?
#
loop_
_entity_poly.entity_id
_entity_poly.type
_entity_poly.pdbx_seq_one_letter_code
_entity_poly.pdbx_strand_id
1 'polypeptide(L)'
;FMLMAKPDQTGKIDSKAEFIITVSWPDFHPDDIDVLVEDPRGQVLWFENKDTEVMHLDRDDRGSFHDQLIIDGQKISNPINQETVSLRAWVPGEYVVNVLHYKANYKEPVPVTVKIEKLNPEISLVYYGVHELNRIGMEVTAARFVLDNSGQPKSVNSLQKSLLSRLGPKA
;
A
#
# COMPACT_ATOMS: atom_id res chain seq x y z
N PHE A 1 -9.23 7.95 22.37
CA PHE A 1 -9.54 8.08 21.67
C PHE A 1 -10.04 7.94 20.97
N MET A 2 -9.95 8.09 21.07
CA MET A 2 -10.38 7.83 20.25
C MET A 2 -10.69 8.10 19.29
N LEU A 3 -10.24 8.78 19.13
CA LEU A 3 -10.55 8.77 18.14
C LEU A 3 -10.84 7.86 17.43
N MET A 4 -11.74 7.66 17.36
CA MET A 4 -11.94 6.49 16.67
C MET A 4 -12.51 6.79 15.39
N ALA A 5 -11.82 6.45 14.34
CA ALA A 5 -12.37 6.44 13.02
C ALA A 5 -13.54 5.50 13.03
N LYS A 6 -14.63 5.91 12.45
CA LYS A 6 -15.77 5.01 12.32
C LYS A 6 -15.46 3.99 11.25
N PRO A 7 -15.83 2.73 11.46
CA PRO A 7 -15.53 1.71 10.47
C PRO A 7 -16.07 2.03 9.08
N ASP A 8 -17.22 2.65 9.00
CA ASP A 8 -17.80 2.99 7.71
C ASP A 8 -17.12 4.15 7.02
N GLN A 9 -16.32 4.93 7.73
CA GLN A 9 -15.55 6.01 7.14
C GLN A 9 -14.21 5.55 6.62
N THR A 10 -13.60 4.64 7.33
CA THR A 10 -12.32 4.10 6.94
C THR A 10 -12.50 2.82 6.15
N GLY A 11 -13.51 2.05 6.50
CA GLY A 11 -13.91 0.83 5.82
C GLY A 11 -12.86 -0.25 5.76
N LYS A 12 -11.61 0.14 5.70
CA LYS A 12 -10.55 -0.79 5.33
C LYS A 12 -9.50 -0.97 6.39
N ILE A 13 -9.56 -0.21 7.47
CA ILE A 13 -8.57 -0.37 8.52
C ILE A 13 -8.95 -1.57 9.38
N ASP A 14 -8.03 -2.53 9.42
CA ASP A 14 -8.18 -3.71 10.24
C ASP A 14 -8.03 -3.28 11.70
N SER A 15 -9.02 -3.58 12.52
CA SER A 15 -8.98 -3.18 13.93
C SER A 15 -7.85 -3.87 14.70
N LYS A 16 -7.28 -4.93 14.14
CA LYS A 16 -6.17 -5.65 14.77
C LYS A 16 -4.82 -5.29 14.16
N ALA A 17 -4.78 -4.31 13.29
CA ALA A 17 -3.55 -3.97 12.62
C ALA A 17 -2.54 -3.33 13.57
N GLU A 18 -1.29 -3.72 13.42
CA GLU A 18 -0.16 -3.13 14.12
C GLU A 18 0.50 -2.04 13.31
N PHE A 19 0.47 -2.20 11.98
CA PHE A 19 1.00 -1.23 11.03
C PHE A 19 0.04 -1.11 9.86
N ILE A 20 0.00 0.08 9.26
CA ILE A 20 -0.79 0.33 8.06
C ILE A 20 0.11 0.97 7.03
N ILE A 21 0.10 0.43 5.82
CA ILE A 21 0.76 1.02 4.66
C ILE A 21 -0.33 1.51 3.72
N THR A 22 -0.33 2.80 3.43
CA THR A 22 -1.31 3.39 2.52
C THR A 22 -0.59 3.86 1.27
N VAL A 23 -1.07 3.44 0.12
CA VAL A 23 -0.55 3.85 -1.18
C VAL A 23 -1.68 4.55 -1.90
N SER A 24 -1.45 5.80 -2.29
CA SER A 24 -2.47 6.58 -2.97
C SER A 24 -1.89 7.37 -4.12
N TRP A 25 -2.73 7.67 -5.10
CA TRP A 25 -2.33 8.48 -6.25
C TRP A 25 -3.52 9.37 -6.61
N PRO A 26 -3.29 10.37 -7.50
CA PRO A 26 -4.33 11.39 -7.70
C PRO A 26 -5.67 10.80 -8.08
N ASP A 27 -6.72 11.33 -7.48
CA ASP A 27 -8.09 10.94 -7.78
C ASP A 27 -8.37 11.18 -9.25
N PHE A 28 -9.22 10.32 -9.82
CA PHE A 28 -9.58 10.35 -11.23
C PHE A 28 -8.45 9.99 -12.18
N HIS A 29 -7.27 9.64 -11.66
CA HIS A 29 -6.18 9.20 -12.53
C HIS A 29 -6.47 7.76 -12.98
N PRO A 30 -6.44 7.48 -14.27
CA PRO A 30 -6.88 6.17 -14.76
C PRO A 30 -5.82 5.06 -14.66
N ASP A 31 -4.61 5.39 -14.26
CA ASP A 31 -3.56 4.41 -14.21
C ASP A 31 -3.72 3.48 -13.01
N ASP A 32 -3.23 2.26 -13.16
CA ASP A 32 -3.34 1.24 -12.13
C ASP A 32 -1.98 1.09 -11.44
N ILE A 33 -1.97 1.40 -10.16
CA ILE A 33 -0.78 1.32 -9.33
C ILE A 33 -0.97 0.18 -8.34
N ASP A 34 0.02 -0.69 -8.25
CA ASP A 34 -0.03 -1.81 -7.31
C ASP A 34 1.04 -1.65 -6.25
N VAL A 35 0.73 -2.16 -5.05
CA VAL A 35 1.70 -2.22 -3.98
C VAL A 35 2.18 -3.66 -3.83
N LEU A 36 3.48 -3.81 -3.55
CA LEU A 36 4.09 -5.09 -3.21
C LEU A 36 4.84 -4.92 -1.91
N VAL A 37 4.67 -5.86 -0.99
CA VAL A 37 5.35 -5.79 0.31
C VAL A 37 5.99 -7.14 0.59
N GLU A 38 7.29 -7.12 0.88
CA GLU A 38 7.99 -8.32 1.32
C GLU A 38 8.24 -8.23 2.82
N ASP A 39 7.92 -9.30 3.55
CA ASP A 39 8.19 -9.36 4.98
C ASP A 39 9.58 -9.98 5.24
N PRO A 40 10.05 -9.97 6.48
CA PRO A 40 11.38 -10.51 6.77
C PRO A 40 11.55 -12.00 6.50
N ARG A 41 10.45 -12.72 6.33
CA ARG A 41 10.50 -14.14 6.02
C ARG A 41 10.47 -14.44 4.52
N GLY A 42 10.43 -13.37 3.70
CA GLY A 42 10.43 -13.52 2.26
C GLY A 42 9.08 -13.72 1.62
N GLN A 43 8.00 -13.60 2.40
CA GLN A 43 6.65 -13.64 1.84
C GLN A 43 6.36 -12.33 1.15
N VAL A 44 5.81 -12.39 -0.06
CA VAL A 44 5.47 -11.18 -0.82
C VAL A 44 3.95 -11.07 -0.94
N LEU A 45 3.43 -9.95 -0.48
CA LEU A 45 2.02 -9.61 -0.59
C LEU A 45 1.83 -8.74 -1.82
N TRP A 46 0.87 -9.10 -2.67
CA TRP A 46 0.53 -8.31 -3.86
C TRP A 46 -0.80 -8.82 -4.41
N PHE A 47 -1.29 -8.26 -5.52
CA PHE A 47 -2.66 -8.53 -5.94
C PHE A 47 -2.93 -10.02 -6.24
N GLU A 48 -1.89 -10.81 -6.50
CA GLU A 48 -2.07 -12.24 -6.71
C GLU A 48 -1.91 -13.06 -5.43
N ASN A 49 -1.51 -12.42 -4.35
CA ASN A 49 -1.36 -13.07 -3.05
C ASN A 49 -1.70 -12.05 -1.97
N LYS A 50 -2.99 -11.85 -1.73
CA LYS A 50 -3.49 -10.75 -0.92
C LYS A 50 -3.44 -11.01 0.58
N ASP A 51 -3.08 -12.20 0.98
CA ASP A 51 -2.99 -12.56 2.39
C ASP A 51 -1.75 -13.38 2.64
N THR A 52 -1.00 -12.99 3.65
CA THR A 52 0.06 -13.82 4.20
C THR A 52 -0.27 -14.01 5.68
N GLU A 53 0.63 -14.68 6.41
CA GLU A 53 0.41 -14.85 7.83
C GLU A 53 0.25 -13.53 8.58
N VAL A 54 1.01 -12.52 8.16
CA VAL A 54 1.07 -11.26 8.91
C VAL A 54 0.48 -10.08 8.16
N MET A 55 0.25 -10.21 6.86
CA MET A 55 -0.15 -9.07 6.03
C MET A 55 -1.42 -9.35 5.26
N HIS A 56 -2.19 -8.28 5.03
CA HIS A 56 -3.41 -8.34 4.23
C HIS A 56 -3.48 -7.13 3.31
N LEU A 57 -3.76 -7.37 2.05
CA LEU A 57 -3.90 -6.31 1.05
C LEU A 57 -5.38 -6.09 0.77
N ASP A 58 -5.79 -4.84 0.90
CA ASP A 58 -7.14 -4.43 0.56
C ASP A 58 -7.06 -3.56 -0.69
N ARG A 59 -7.48 -4.11 -1.80
CA ARG A 59 -7.52 -3.39 -3.07
C ARG A 59 -8.88 -2.77 -3.24
N ASP A 60 -8.96 -1.52 -2.88
CA ASP A 60 -10.21 -0.79 -3.03
C ASP A 60 -10.37 -0.22 -4.41
N ASP A 61 -9.24 0.06 -5.04
CA ASP A 61 -9.26 0.81 -6.27
C ASP A 61 -8.83 -0.04 -7.44
N ARG A 62 -9.45 0.19 -8.58
CA ARG A 62 -9.13 -0.46 -9.84
C ARG A 62 -9.11 0.56 -10.97
N GLY A 63 -8.51 1.71 -10.69
CA GLY A 63 -8.55 2.82 -11.59
C GLY A 63 -9.92 3.47 -11.52
N SER A 64 -10.48 3.83 -12.64
CA SER A 64 -11.82 4.44 -12.67
C SER A 64 -12.94 3.40 -12.72
N PHE A 65 -12.59 2.11 -12.75
CA PHE A 65 -13.56 1.05 -12.82
C PHE A 65 -14.09 0.76 -11.42
N HIS A 66 -15.38 0.73 -11.24
CA HIS A 66 -16.04 0.55 -9.94
C HIS A 66 -15.95 1.75 -9.00
N ASP A 67 -15.43 2.87 -9.45
CA ASP A 67 -15.35 4.07 -8.62
C ASP A 67 -16.66 4.82 -8.67
N GLN A 68 -17.75 4.18 -8.24
CA GLN A 68 -19.07 4.80 -8.29
C GLN A 68 -19.82 4.58 -7.00
N LEU A 69 -20.46 5.63 -6.56
CA LEU A 69 -21.37 5.59 -5.41
C LEU A 69 -22.75 5.98 -5.89
N ILE A 70 -23.75 5.48 -5.19
CA ILE A 70 -25.13 5.91 -5.43
C ILE A 70 -25.57 6.74 -4.22
N ILE A 71 -25.79 8.02 -4.45
CA ILE A 71 -26.24 8.94 -3.41
C ILE A 71 -27.53 9.56 -3.88
N ASP A 72 -28.61 9.39 -3.09
CA ASP A 72 -29.93 9.91 -3.42
C ASP A 72 -30.39 9.49 -4.82
N GLY A 73 -30.08 8.24 -5.18
CA GLY A 73 -30.49 7.70 -6.45
C GLY A 73 -29.63 8.09 -7.63
N GLN A 74 -28.58 8.87 -7.41
CA GLN A 74 -27.67 9.28 -8.47
C GLN A 74 -26.35 8.56 -8.35
N LYS A 75 -25.81 8.15 -9.49
CA LYS A 75 -24.48 7.56 -9.53
C LYS A 75 -23.45 8.67 -9.50
N ILE A 76 -22.56 8.59 -8.53
CA ILE A 76 -21.48 9.58 -8.37
C ILE A 76 -20.18 8.79 -8.39
N SER A 77 -19.23 9.24 -9.22
CA SER A 77 -17.90 8.68 -9.26
C SER A 77 -17.24 8.81 -7.89
N ASN A 78 -16.63 7.73 -7.43
CA ASN A 78 -15.80 7.76 -6.24
C ASN A 78 -14.35 7.64 -6.69
N PRO A 79 -13.67 8.78 -6.83
CA PRO A 79 -12.35 8.80 -7.50
C PRO A 79 -11.18 8.49 -6.58
N ILE A 80 -11.40 7.83 -5.46
CA ILE A 80 -10.32 7.56 -4.52
C ILE A 80 -9.44 6.44 -5.06
N ASN A 81 -8.20 6.78 -5.41
CA ASN A 81 -7.20 5.84 -5.88
C ASN A 81 -6.30 5.47 -4.72
N GLN A 82 -6.54 4.31 -4.11
CA GLN A 82 -5.85 3.94 -2.89
C GLN A 82 -5.81 2.44 -2.70
N GLU A 83 -4.68 1.94 -2.20
CA GLU A 83 -4.55 0.58 -1.70
C GLU A 83 -4.03 0.62 -0.28
N THR A 84 -4.46 -0.31 0.54
CA THR A 84 -4.10 -0.36 1.94
C THR A 84 -3.57 -1.75 2.28
N VAL A 85 -2.42 -1.78 2.96
CA VAL A 85 -1.83 -3.02 3.47
C VAL A 85 -1.85 -2.94 4.98
N SER A 86 -2.45 -3.95 5.61
CA SER A 86 -2.48 -4.08 7.07
C SER A 86 -1.48 -5.13 7.50
N LEU A 87 -0.64 -4.80 8.47
CA LEU A 87 0.18 -5.79 9.16
C LEU A 87 -0.54 -6.11 10.46
N ARG A 88 -1.11 -7.31 10.54
CA ARG A 88 -1.86 -7.74 11.73
C ARG A 88 -0.95 -8.22 12.84
N ALA A 89 0.27 -8.53 12.49
CA ALA A 89 1.31 -8.91 13.41
C ALA A 89 2.61 -8.42 12.79
N TRP A 90 3.70 -8.57 13.50
CA TRP A 90 5.00 -8.21 12.95
C TRP A 90 6.02 -9.26 13.34
N VAL A 91 7.05 -9.36 12.54
CA VAL A 91 8.23 -10.15 12.87
C VAL A 91 9.44 -9.22 12.77
N PRO A 92 10.48 -9.45 13.56
CA PRO A 92 11.68 -8.62 13.46
C PRO A 92 12.34 -8.80 12.11
N GLY A 93 12.93 -7.74 11.60
CA GLY A 93 13.64 -7.78 10.35
C GLY A 93 13.17 -6.74 9.37
N GLU A 94 13.57 -6.89 8.11
CA GLU A 94 13.34 -5.89 7.10
C GLU A 94 12.08 -6.14 6.30
N TYR A 95 11.28 -5.09 6.15
CA TYR A 95 10.14 -5.05 5.23
C TYR A 95 10.49 -4.17 4.06
N VAL A 96 10.09 -4.58 2.87
CA VAL A 96 10.32 -3.82 1.63
C VAL A 96 8.97 -3.47 1.04
N VAL A 97 8.75 -2.18 0.78
CA VAL A 97 7.50 -1.68 0.22
C VAL A 97 7.79 -1.11 -1.16
N ASN A 98 7.23 -1.73 -2.17
CA ASN A 98 7.39 -1.29 -3.56
C ASN A 98 6.06 -0.87 -4.14
N VAL A 99 6.12 0.04 -5.11
CA VAL A 99 4.97 0.41 -5.92
C VAL A 99 5.29 0.11 -7.37
N LEU A 100 4.29 -0.37 -8.09
CA LEU A 100 4.42 -0.83 -9.46
C LEU A 100 3.39 -0.14 -10.33
N HIS A 101 3.85 0.45 -11.44
CA HIS A 101 2.98 1.03 -12.44
C HIS A 101 2.49 -0.12 -13.34
N TYR A 102 1.42 -0.78 -12.89
CA TYR A 102 0.97 -1.99 -13.55
C TYR A 102 0.38 -1.70 -14.91
N LYS A 103 -0.40 -0.62 -14.99
CA LYS A 103 -1.08 -0.27 -16.23
C LYS A 103 -1.03 1.24 -16.39
N ALA A 104 -0.46 1.69 -17.49
CA ALA A 104 -0.35 3.11 -17.77
C ALA A 104 -1.36 3.47 -18.85
N ASN A 105 -2.25 4.39 -18.50
CA ASN A 105 -3.26 4.93 -19.42
C ASN A 105 -2.95 6.37 -19.81
N TYR A 106 -2.00 6.98 -19.13
CA TYR A 106 -1.54 8.33 -19.37
C TYR A 106 -0.06 8.33 -19.69
N LYS A 107 0.38 9.37 -20.40
CA LYS A 107 1.79 9.57 -20.68
C LYS A 107 2.50 10.32 -19.57
N GLU A 108 1.74 11.04 -18.75
CA GLU A 108 2.32 11.86 -17.71
C GLU A 108 2.68 11.03 -16.48
N PRO A 109 3.71 11.44 -15.75
CA PRO A 109 4.07 10.73 -14.53
C PRO A 109 2.95 10.74 -13.50
N VAL A 110 2.85 9.66 -12.75
CA VAL A 110 1.87 9.51 -11.69
C VAL A 110 2.59 9.71 -10.37
N PRO A 111 2.26 10.73 -9.59
CA PRO A 111 2.81 10.85 -8.24
C PRO A 111 2.08 9.87 -7.31
N VAL A 112 2.84 8.98 -6.72
CA VAL A 112 2.30 7.97 -5.83
C VAL A 112 2.78 8.26 -4.41
N THR A 113 1.84 8.44 -3.51
CA THR A 113 2.14 8.73 -2.11
C THR A 113 2.13 7.44 -1.32
N VAL A 114 3.18 7.22 -0.55
CA VAL A 114 3.30 6.05 0.31
C VAL A 114 3.45 6.54 1.75
N LYS A 115 2.57 6.05 2.62
CA LYS A 115 2.60 6.39 4.04
C LYS A 115 2.59 5.10 4.84
N ILE A 116 3.49 5.00 5.80
CA ILE A 116 3.59 3.84 6.69
C ILE A 116 3.44 4.33 8.11
N GLU A 117 2.47 3.76 8.83
CA GLU A 117 2.18 4.16 10.20
C GLU A 117 2.20 2.95 11.12
N LYS A 118 2.78 3.14 12.29
CA LYS A 118 2.69 2.19 13.39
C LYS A 118 1.48 2.60 14.23
N LEU A 119 0.62 1.65 14.56
CA LEU A 119 -0.65 1.99 15.21
C LEU A 119 -0.64 1.81 16.71
N ASN A 120 0.27 0.99 17.25
CA ASN A 120 0.29 0.67 18.66
C ASN A 120 1.67 0.92 19.25
N PRO A 121 1.77 1.39 20.48
CA PRO A 121 0.68 1.79 21.40
C PRO A 121 0.04 3.10 21.01
N GLU A 122 0.72 3.90 20.18
CA GLU A 122 0.20 5.16 19.67
C GLU A 122 0.50 5.24 18.20
N ILE A 123 -0.32 5.98 17.47
CA ILE A 123 -0.08 6.18 16.04
C ILE A 123 1.19 7.00 15.84
N SER A 124 2.11 6.47 15.09
CA SER A 124 3.34 7.18 14.76
C SER A 124 3.71 6.94 13.32
N LEU A 125 4.30 7.95 12.71
CA LEU A 125 4.69 7.88 11.30
C LEU A 125 6.04 7.18 11.18
N VAL A 126 6.08 6.15 10.35
CA VAL A 126 7.32 5.44 10.04
C VAL A 126 7.94 6.00 8.77
N TYR A 127 7.10 6.27 7.77
CA TYR A 127 7.58 6.77 6.48
C TYR A 127 6.48 7.52 5.76
N TYR A 128 6.88 8.57 5.05
CA TYR A 128 6.01 9.29 4.13
C TYR A 128 6.85 9.76 2.95
N GLY A 129 6.39 9.49 1.74
CA GLY A 129 7.09 9.96 0.57
C GLY A 129 6.21 9.90 -0.66
N VAL A 130 6.62 10.66 -1.69
CA VAL A 130 5.95 10.69 -2.98
C VAL A 130 6.95 10.23 -4.02
N HIS A 131 6.51 9.28 -4.85
CA HIS A 131 7.35 8.67 -5.88
C HIS A 131 6.66 8.81 -7.22
N GLU A 132 7.37 9.32 -8.22
CA GLU A 132 6.77 9.49 -9.54
C GLU A 132 7.04 8.27 -10.41
N LEU A 133 5.99 7.68 -10.94
CA LEU A 133 6.07 6.57 -11.85
C LEU A 133 5.69 7.07 -13.24
N ASN A 134 6.57 6.85 -14.21
CA ASN A 134 6.41 7.49 -15.51
C ASN A 134 6.35 6.52 -16.69
N ARG A 135 6.30 5.22 -16.44
CA ARG A 135 6.12 4.27 -17.52
C ARG A 135 5.58 2.95 -17.00
N ILE A 136 4.89 2.24 -17.86
CA ILE A 136 4.33 0.94 -17.51
C ILE A 136 5.46 -0.03 -17.14
N GLY A 137 5.23 -0.82 -16.12
CA GLY A 137 6.21 -1.78 -15.64
C GLY A 137 7.25 -1.20 -14.71
N MET A 138 7.22 0.11 -14.46
CA MET A 138 8.17 0.72 -13.55
C MET A 138 7.86 0.32 -12.13
N GLU A 139 8.86 -0.24 -11.46
CA GLU A 139 8.75 -0.63 -10.05
C GLU A 139 9.74 0.19 -9.24
N VAL A 140 9.28 0.77 -8.15
CA VAL A 140 10.11 1.62 -7.30
C VAL A 140 9.98 1.14 -5.87
N THR A 141 11.11 1.01 -5.16
CA THR A 141 11.09 0.79 -3.73
C THR A 141 10.84 2.13 -3.06
N ALA A 142 9.69 2.23 -2.40
CA ALA A 142 9.36 3.43 -1.66
C ALA A 142 10.10 3.46 -0.34
N ALA A 143 10.11 2.33 0.37
CA ALA A 143 10.76 2.29 1.67
C ALA A 143 11.16 0.86 2.03
N ARG A 144 12.26 0.76 2.74
CA ARG A 144 12.68 -0.46 3.40
C ARG A 144 12.82 -0.11 4.88
N PHE A 145 12.11 -0.80 5.75
CA PHE A 145 12.21 -0.48 7.16
C PHE A 145 12.45 -1.75 7.97
N VAL A 146 13.25 -1.60 9.02
CA VAL A 146 13.65 -2.72 9.87
C VAL A 146 12.98 -2.57 11.21
N LEU A 147 12.32 -3.63 11.66
CA LEU A 147 11.75 -3.69 13.01
C LEU A 147 12.67 -4.49 13.91
N ASP A 148 12.86 -4.01 15.14
CA ASP A 148 13.64 -4.76 16.10
C ASP A 148 12.78 -5.81 16.81
N ASN A 149 13.34 -6.48 17.80
CA ASN A 149 12.64 -7.56 18.49
C ASN A 149 11.42 -7.10 19.29
N SER A 150 11.27 -5.79 19.48
CA SER A 150 10.10 -5.25 20.17
C SER A 150 9.14 -4.56 19.21
N GLY A 151 9.38 -4.69 17.89
CA GLY A 151 8.49 -4.11 16.90
C GLY A 151 8.73 -2.63 16.64
N GLN A 152 9.86 -2.09 17.10
CA GLN A 152 10.15 -0.68 16.88
C GLN A 152 10.95 -0.51 15.59
N PRO A 153 10.59 0.49 14.77
CA PRO A 153 11.38 0.78 13.58
C PRO A 153 12.76 1.30 13.96
N LYS A 154 13.78 0.70 13.40
CA LYS A 154 15.16 1.06 13.70
C LYS A 154 15.86 1.76 12.56
N SER A 155 15.46 1.49 11.33
CA SER A 155 16.03 2.16 10.18
C SER A 155 15.03 2.18 9.06
N VAL A 156 15.13 3.22 8.22
CA VAL A 156 14.31 3.36 7.03
C VAL A 156 15.22 3.87 5.93
N ASN A 157 15.16 3.22 4.77
CA ASN A 157 15.89 3.71 3.60
C ASN A 157 15.08 3.40 2.35
N SER A 158 15.56 3.85 1.19
CA SER A 158 14.90 3.64 -0.09
C SER A 158 15.82 2.99 -1.10
N LEU A 159 16.74 2.15 -0.64
CA LEU A 159 17.58 1.41 -1.56
C LEU A 159 16.72 0.48 -2.40
N GLN A 160 16.91 0.51 -3.70
CA GLN A 160 16.02 -0.18 -4.61
C GLN A 160 16.21 -1.69 -4.57
N LYS A 161 15.09 -2.41 -4.49
CA LYS A 161 15.09 -3.86 -4.50
C LYS A 161 13.84 -4.31 -5.24
N SER A 162 14.00 -4.93 -6.38
CA SER A 162 12.84 -5.42 -7.12
C SER A 162 12.24 -6.63 -6.44
N LEU A 163 10.94 -6.59 -6.21
CA LEU A 163 10.20 -7.75 -5.72
C LEU A 163 9.58 -8.50 -6.88
N LEU A 164 9.23 -7.79 -7.95
CA LEU A 164 8.63 -8.42 -9.11
C LEU A 164 9.57 -9.44 -9.73
N SER A 165 10.86 -9.15 -9.78
CA SER A 165 11.84 -10.08 -10.34
C SER A 165 11.94 -11.35 -9.52
N ARG A 166 11.68 -11.27 -8.23
CA ARG A 166 11.72 -12.44 -7.34
C ARG A 166 10.51 -13.35 -7.51
N LEU A 167 9.42 -12.80 -8.02
CA LEU A 167 8.22 -13.59 -8.26
C LEU A 167 8.35 -14.39 -9.55
N GLY A 168 9.37 -14.07 -10.33
CA GLY A 168 9.64 -14.77 -11.57
C GLY A 168 8.65 -14.41 -12.65
N PRO A 169 8.96 -14.78 -13.89
CA PRO A 169 8.00 -14.56 -14.96
C PRO A 169 6.80 -15.45 -14.73
N LYS A 170 5.64 -14.88 -14.91
CA LYS A 170 4.43 -15.67 -14.96
C LYS A 170 4.40 -16.36 -16.31
N ALA A 171 4.56 -17.63 -16.24
CA ALA A 171 4.49 -18.38 -17.47
C ALA A 171 3.10 -18.42 -18.01
#